data_71c4a445dcb1c1e933f64c4b0d1f4ca5
#
_entry.id   71c4a445dcb1c1e933f64c4b0d1f4ca5
#
_cell.length_a   1.000
_cell.length_b   1.000
_cell.length_c   1.000
_cell.angle_alpha   90.00
_cell.angle_beta   90.00
_cell.angle_gamma   90.00
#
_symmetry.space_group_name_H-M   'P 1'
#
loop_
_entity.id
_entity.type
_entity.pdbx_description
1 polymer ?
#
loop_
_entity_poly.entity_id
_entity_poly.type
_entity_poly.pdbx_seq_one_letter_code
_entity_poly.pdbx_strand_id
1 'polypeptide(L)'
;MESTRYQSRRLVLDRSPQDAPVQELASDQGWQRVEEVSEEDARQIVWAVAPGMALNYIEDPVSHNAYLVLVSDHRERVDEILEAIQQELMPWENRALLVSLDEARDPLSQARAVIRAGLGAPDEFDEAFFSRIRTSLSHSDKWVREAAVWATAYSPWPQYRPLLEMAAQNDPDEKIRSDAAAVLAGFNSEGVEGP
;
A
#
# COMPACT_ATOMS: atom_id res chain seq x y z
N MET A 1 8.79 27.54 -8.76
CA MET A 1 9.11 26.73 -7.58
C MET A 1 7.96 25.74 -7.49
N GLU A 2 8.18 24.49 -7.91
CA GLU A 2 7.22 23.42 -7.63
C GLU A 2 7.19 23.23 -6.11
N SER A 3 6.05 23.50 -5.50
CA SER A 3 5.83 23.19 -4.10
C SER A 3 5.84 21.66 -4.01
N THR A 4 6.83 21.10 -3.36
CA THR A 4 6.89 19.65 -3.13
C THR A 4 5.71 19.30 -2.24
N ARG A 5 4.69 18.70 -2.83
CA ARG A 5 3.48 18.29 -2.14
C ARG A 5 3.83 17.16 -1.18
N TYR A 6 3.50 17.33 0.10
CA TYR A 6 3.70 16.29 1.10
C TYR A 6 2.64 15.19 0.87
N GLN A 7 3.07 13.95 0.97
CA GLN A 7 2.18 12.79 1.00
C GLN A 7 2.57 11.91 2.19
N SER A 8 1.57 11.51 2.99
CA SER A 8 1.82 10.56 4.07
C SER A 8 2.06 9.17 3.52
N ARG A 9 2.68 8.30 4.35
CA ARG A 9 2.63 6.86 4.08
C ARG A 9 1.17 6.39 3.94
N ARG A 10 0.95 5.26 3.31
CA ARG A 10 -0.37 4.60 3.26
C ARG A 10 -0.71 4.07 4.66
N LEU A 11 -1.81 4.56 5.20
CA LEU A 11 -2.36 4.09 6.47
C LEU A 11 -3.35 2.97 6.17
N VAL A 12 -2.87 1.74 6.21
CA VAL A 12 -3.68 0.57 5.84
C VAL A 12 -4.75 0.34 6.88
N LEU A 13 -6.00 0.32 6.43
CA LEU A 13 -7.15 -0.09 7.22
C LEU A 13 -7.34 -1.62 7.08
N ASP A 14 -8.23 -2.18 7.85
CA ASP A 14 -8.60 -3.57 7.67
C ASP A 14 -9.39 -3.74 6.35
N ARG A 15 -10.10 -4.81 6.13
CA ARG A 15 -10.74 -5.14 4.86
C ARG A 15 -11.64 -4.04 4.32
N SER A 16 -11.68 -3.89 2.99
CA SER A 16 -12.71 -3.08 2.31
C SER A 16 -14.10 -3.72 2.45
N PRO A 17 -15.17 -2.93 2.50
CA PRO A 17 -15.17 -1.48 2.61
C PRO A 17 -14.97 -1.02 4.07
N GLN A 18 -14.29 0.09 4.27
CA GLN A 18 -14.06 0.75 5.57
C GLN A 18 -14.42 2.25 5.52
N ASP A 19 -15.27 2.63 4.57
CA ASP A 19 -15.64 4.03 4.37
C ASP A 19 -16.52 4.59 5.49
N ALA A 20 -17.37 3.77 6.13
CA ALA A 20 -18.27 4.24 7.17
C ALA A 20 -17.54 4.81 8.40
N PRO A 21 -16.52 4.16 9.01
CA PRO A 21 -15.73 4.77 10.09
C PRO A 21 -14.99 6.04 9.64
N VAL A 22 -14.48 6.06 8.41
CA VAL A 22 -13.78 7.24 7.86
C VAL A 22 -14.76 8.40 7.66
N GLN A 23 -15.97 8.12 7.19
CA GLN A 23 -17.03 9.11 7.04
C GLN A 23 -17.48 9.68 8.40
N GLU A 24 -17.55 8.85 9.43
CA GLU A 24 -17.86 9.28 10.80
C GLU A 24 -16.78 10.22 11.33
N LEU A 25 -15.51 9.83 11.27
CA LEU A 25 -14.39 10.70 11.62
C LEU A 25 -14.43 12.02 10.84
N ALA A 26 -14.62 11.96 9.53
CA ALA A 26 -14.69 13.17 8.69
C ALA A 26 -15.84 14.10 9.12
N SER A 27 -16.99 13.54 9.48
CA SER A 27 -18.15 14.29 9.98
C SER A 27 -17.85 14.98 11.32
N ASP A 28 -17.25 14.24 12.26
CA ASP A 28 -16.91 14.75 13.58
C ASP A 28 -15.85 15.87 13.53
N GLN A 29 -14.92 15.75 12.58
CA GLN A 29 -13.90 16.76 12.32
C GLN A 29 -14.39 17.92 11.43
N GLY A 30 -15.58 17.86 10.89
CA GLY A 30 -16.14 18.85 9.98
C GLY A 30 -15.48 18.87 8.60
N TRP A 31 -14.84 17.78 8.17
CA TRP A 31 -14.22 17.66 6.85
C TRP A 31 -15.30 17.50 5.76
N GLN A 32 -15.13 18.22 4.67
CA GLN A 32 -16.08 18.16 3.57
C GLN A 32 -15.65 17.12 2.54
N ARG A 33 -16.54 16.19 2.19
CA ARG A 33 -16.33 15.31 1.05
C ARG A 33 -16.41 16.14 -0.24
N VAL A 34 -15.33 16.12 -1.02
CA VAL A 34 -15.18 16.93 -2.25
C VAL A 34 -15.21 16.10 -3.51
N GLU A 35 -14.88 14.81 -3.42
CA GLU A 35 -14.85 13.92 -4.58
C GLU A 35 -15.17 12.49 -4.17
N GLU A 36 -15.84 11.76 -5.06
CA GLU A 36 -15.99 10.31 -5.00
C GLU A 36 -15.92 9.75 -6.42
N VAL A 37 -15.00 8.83 -6.65
CA VAL A 37 -14.85 8.08 -7.90
C VAL A 37 -15.06 6.61 -7.58
N SER A 38 -15.94 5.95 -8.32
CA SER A 38 -16.16 4.50 -8.23
C SER A 38 -16.03 3.93 -9.63
N GLU A 39 -15.07 3.06 -9.83
CA GLU A 39 -14.91 2.20 -10.99
C GLU A 39 -15.09 0.75 -10.55
N GLU A 40 -15.30 -0.19 -11.49
CA GLU A 40 -15.76 -1.58 -11.22
C GLU A 40 -15.19 -2.23 -9.96
N ASP A 41 -13.91 -2.04 -9.63
CA ASP A 41 -13.25 -2.66 -8.47
C ASP A 41 -12.45 -1.66 -7.60
N ALA A 42 -12.43 -0.38 -7.97
CA ALA A 42 -11.70 0.65 -7.26
C ALA A 42 -12.63 1.79 -6.82
N ARG A 43 -12.51 2.20 -5.56
CA ARG A 43 -13.25 3.34 -5.02
C ARG A 43 -12.31 4.30 -4.34
N GLN A 44 -12.46 5.57 -4.66
CA GLN A 44 -11.74 6.64 -4.00
C GLN A 44 -12.72 7.69 -3.49
N ILE A 45 -12.53 8.12 -2.24
CA ILE A 45 -13.26 9.23 -1.64
C ILE A 45 -12.25 10.25 -1.14
N VAL A 46 -12.50 11.52 -1.41
CA VAL A 46 -11.62 12.61 -1.01
C VAL A 46 -12.36 13.58 -0.09
N TRP A 47 -11.75 13.88 1.05
CA TRP A 47 -12.21 14.93 1.97
C TRP A 47 -11.22 16.09 1.98
N ALA A 48 -11.74 17.31 1.89
CA ALA A 48 -10.99 18.52 2.18
C ALA A 48 -10.85 18.65 3.71
N VAL A 49 -9.63 18.53 4.22
CA VAL A 49 -9.31 18.60 5.65
C VAL A 49 -9.00 20.02 6.10
N ALA A 50 -8.21 20.72 5.29
CA ALA A 50 -7.85 22.13 5.46
C ALA A 50 -7.48 22.73 4.09
N PRO A 51 -7.31 24.06 3.96
CA PRO A 51 -6.77 24.64 2.74
C PRO A 51 -5.45 23.99 2.33
N GLY A 52 -5.39 23.44 1.10
CA GLY A 52 -4.22 22.73 0.58
C GLY A 52 -3.97 21.34 1.21
N MET A 53 -4.95 20.77 1.95
CA MET A 53 -4.83 19.46 2.59
C MET A 53 -6.05 18.60 2.30
N ALA A 54 -5.84 17.39 1.84
CA ALA A 54 -6.88 16.41 1.51
C ALA A 54 -6.57 15.04 2.06
N LEU A 55 -7.57 14.37 2.61
CA LEU A 55 -7.53 12.97 2.97
C LEU A 55 -8.16 12.15 1.85
N ASN A 56 -7.42 11.17 1.35
CA ASN A 56 -7.88 10.23 0.35
C ASN A 56 -8.11 8.87 1.01
N TYR A 57 -9.30 8.33 0.88
CA TYR A 57 -9.63 6.94 1.15
C TYR A 57 -9.64 6.18 -0.17
N ILE A 58 -8.98 5.06 -0.22
CA ILE A 58 -8.84 4.25 -1.43
C ILE A 58 -9.12 2.79 -1.09
N GLU A 59 -10.04 2.18 -1.84
CA GLU A 59 -10.24 0.73 -1.85
C GLU A 59 -9.37 0.14 -2.96
N ASP A 60 -8.40 -0.66 -2.57
CA ASP A 60 -7.42 -1.21 -3.49
C ASP A 60 -7.90 -2.56 -4.04
N PRO A 61 -8.10 -2.68 -5.37
CA PRO A 61 -8.66 -3.89 -5.97
C PRO A 61 -7.71 -5.09 -5.92
N VAL A 62 -6.41 -4.85 -5.81
CA VAL A 62 -5.40 -5.92 -5.82
C VAL A 62 -5.24 -6.54 -4.44
N SER A 63 -5.10 -5.72 -3.41
CA SER A 63 -4.94 -6.19 -2.03
C SER A 63 -6.27 -6.50 -1.34
N HIS A 64 -7.39 -5.99 -1.85
CA HIS A 64 -8.71 -5.98 -1.20
C HIS A 64 -8.69 -5.35 0.20
N ASN A 65 -7.76 -4.43 0.43
CA ASN A 65 -7.71 -3.60 1.64
C ASN A 65 -8.08 -2.16 1.27
N ALA A 66 -8.53 -1.42 2.28
CA ALA A 66 -8.64 0.02 2.17
C ALA A 66 -7.42 0.68 2.82
N TYR A 67 -7.07 1.87 2.36
CA TYR A 67 -6.04 2.68 2.97
C TYR A 67 -6.33 4.16 2.85
N LEU A 68 -5.69 4.94 3.70
CA LEU A 68 -5.75 6.39 3.70
C LEU A 68 -4.41 6.98 3.30
N VAL A 69 -4.47 8.08 2.57
CA VAL A 69 -3.32 8.93 2.25
C VAL A 69 -3.69 10.38 2.51
N LEU A 70 -2.92 11.04 3.36
CA LEU A 70 -3.02 12.48 3.56
C LEU A 70 -2.06 13.19 2.61
N VAL A 71 -2.60 14.11 1.81
CA VAL A 71 -1.84 14.93 0.87
C VAL A 71 -1.94 16.39 1.30
N SER A 72 -0.83 17.11 1.35
CA SER A 72 -0.78 18.48 1.82
C SER A 72 0.26 19.33 1.07
N ASP A 73 -0.09 20.58 0.80
CA ASP A 73 0.85 21.58 0.29
C ASP A 73 1.74 22.15 1.40
N HIS A 74 1.41 21.89 2.68
CA HIS A 74 2.10 22.38 3.85
C HIS A 74 2.28 21.25 4.89
N ARG A 75 3.38 21.26 5.61
CA ARG A 75 3.65 20.27 6.65
C ARG A 75 2.98 20.58 8.01
N GLU A 76 2.52 21.80 8.16
CA GLU A 76 1.80 22.23 9.35
C GLU A 76 0.51 21.44 9.51
N ARG A 77 0.19 21.03 10.73
CA ARG A 77 -0.99 20.23 11.11
C ARG A 77 -1.06 18.80 10.55
N VAL A 78 -0.11 18.38 9.73
CA VAL A 78 -0.11 16.99 9.20
C VAL A 78 -0.09 15.98 10.35
N ASP A 79 0.80 16.18 11.31
CA ASP A 79 0.95 15.27 12.46
C ASP A 79 -0.31 15.22 13.32
N GLU A 80 -0.97 16.37 13.56
CA GLU A 80 -2.25 16.48 14.29
C GLU A 80 -3.35 15.64 13.62
N ILE A 81 -3.47 15.73 12.30
CA ILE A 81 -4.47 14.98 11.53
C ILE A 81 -4.14 13.49 11.51
N LEU A 82 -2.87 13.13 11.35
CA LEU A 82 -2.44 11.73 11.39
C LEU A 82 -2.67 11.10 12.78
N GLU A 83 -2.45 11.85 13.86
CA GLU A 83 -2.77 11.40 15.21
C GLU A 83 -4.27 11.14 15.40
N ALA A 84 -5.14 12.03 14.92
CA ALA A 84 -6.59 11.83 14.98
C ALA A 84 -7.02 10.58 14.20
N ILE A 85 -6.48 10.38 12.99
CA ILE A 85 -6.73 9.19 12.18
C ILE A 85 -6.26 7.92 12.91
N GLN A 86 -5.08 7.95 13.53
CA GLN A 86 -4.53 6.79 14.24
C GLN A 86 -5.36 6.42 15.49
N GLN A 87 -5.86 7.41 16.21
CA GLN A 87 -6.66 7.20 17.42
C GLN A 87 -8.04 6.62 17.11
N GLU A 88 -8.70 7.12 16.08
CA GLU A 88 -10.09 6.77 15.77
C GLU A 88 -10.20 5.52 14.85
N LEU A 89 -9.33 5.41 13.86
CA LEU A 89 -9.42 4.35 12.85
C LEU A 89 -8.44 3.20 13.08
N MET A 90 -7.46 3.37 13.96
CA MET A 90 -6.46 2.34 14.32
C MET A 90 -5.88 1.59 13.10
N PRO A 91 -5.31 2.31 12.11
CA PRO A 91 -4.71 1.66 10.95
C PRO A 91 -3.56 0.73 11.37
N TRP A 92 -3.26 -0.25 10.51
CA TRP A 92 -2.17 -1.17 10.76
C TRP A 92 -0.84 -0.44 10.96
N GLU A 93 -0.22 -0.68 12.12
CA GLU A 93 1.15 -0.24 12.38
C GLU A 93 2.16 -1.13 11.65
N ASN A 94 3.33 -0.60 11.30
CA ASN A 94 4.40 -1.35 10.62
C ASN A 94 4.74 -2.66 11.35
N ARG A 95 4.84 -2.60 12.68
CA ARG A 95 5.10 -3.78 13.50
C ARG A 95 4.00 -4.84 13.38
N ALA A 96 2.74 -4.42 13.38
CA ALA A 96 1.62 -5.34 13.25
C ALA A 96 1.56 -5.99 11.87
N LEU A 97 1.88 -5.24 10.80
CA LEU A 97 2.03 -5.76 9.45
C LEU A 97 3.10 -6.86 9.38
N LEU A 98 4.28 -6.62 9.95
CA LEU A 98 5.37 -7.61 9.99
C LEU A 98 5.02 -8.84 10.83
N VAL A 99 4.40 -8.64 11.99
CA VAL A 99 3.93 -9.76 12.84
C VAL A 99 2.90 -10.60 12.11
N SER A 100 1.96 -9.98 11.38
CA SER A 100 0.95 -10.71 10.60
C SER A 100 1.56 -11.60 9.51
N LEU A 101 2.69 -11.20 8.92
CA LEU A 101 3.47 -12.02 8.00
C LEU A 101 4.12 -13.22 8.69
N ASP A 102 4.74 -12.99 9.84
CA ASP A 102 5.46 -14.02 10.59
C ASP A 102 4.51 -15.07 11.21
N GLU A 103 3.27 -14.68 11.51
CA GLU A 103 2.26 -15.54 12.14
C GLU A 103 1.37 -16.30 11.16
N ALA A 104 1.29 -15.88 9.89
CA ALA A 104 0.48 -16.55 8.89
C ALA A 104 0.98 -17.98 8.64
N ARG A 105 0.07 -18.98 8.69
CA ARG A 105 0.44 -20.41 8.63
C ARG A 105 -0.01 -21.11 7.36
N ASP A 106 -1.09 -20.67 6.78
CA ASP A 106 -1.61 -21.23 5.54
C ASP A 106 -1.36 -20.28 4.35
N PRO A 107 -1.29 -20.80 3.11
CA PRO A 107 -0.94 -20.00 1.95
C PRO A 107 -1.86 -18.78 1.70
N LEU A 108 -3.16 -18.92 1.98
CA LEU A 108 -4.10 -17.82 1.78
C LEU A 108 -3.87 -16.68 2.78
N SER A 109 -3.66 -17.02 4.04
CA SER A 109 -3.31 -16.04 5.08
C SER A 109 -1.96 -15.38 4.80
N GLN A 110 -0.97 -16.16 4.32
CA GLN A 110 0.34 -15.65 3.92
C GLN A 110 0.24 -14.69 2.74
N ALA A 111 -0.46 -15.05 1.67
CA ALA A 111 -0.66 -14.17 0.52
C ALA A 111 -1.32 -12.84 0.92
N ARG A 112 -2.36 -12.89 1.75
CA ARG A 112 -3.03 -11.68 2.28
C ARG A 112 -2.11 -10.82 3.14
N ALA A 113 -1.30 -11.44 3.98
CA ALA A 113 -0.36 -10.71 4.84
C ALA A 113 0.76 -10.06 4.02
N VAL A 114 1.30 -10.77 3.01
CA VAL A 114 2.36 -10.27 2.13
C VAL A 114 1.89 -9.03 1.36
N ILE A 115 0.72 -9.11 0.70
CA ILE A 115 0.24 -7.99 -0.10
C ILE A 115 -0.13 -6.78 0.77
N ARG A 116 -0.71 -7.02 1.94
CA ARG A 116 -1.01 -5.96 2.91
C ARG A 116 0.25 -5.33 3.47
N ALA A 117 1.30 -6.11 3.73
CA ALA A 117 2.59 -5.58 4.16
C ALA A 117 3.25 -4.72 3.07
N GLY A 118 3.19 -5.14 1.80
CA GLY A 118 3.64 -4.32 0.68
C GLY A 118 2.88 -2.99 0.60
N LEU A 119 1.55 -3.03 0.71
CA LEU A 119 0.70 -1.83 0.70
C LEU A 119 1.07 -0.84 1.81
N GLY A 120 1.37 -1.32 3.01
CA GLY A 120 1.69 -0.49 4.18
C GLY A 120 3.18 -0.29 4.43
N ALA A 121 4.07 -0.83 3.58
CA ALA A 121 5.50 -0.62 3.70
C ALA A 121 5.86 0.87 3.56
N PRO A 122 6.90 1.35 4.25
CA PRO A 122 7.35 2.74 4.13
C PRO A 122 7.87 3.04 2.71
N ASP A 123 7.85 4.31 2.33
CA ASP A 123 8.41 4.75 1.05
C ASP A 123 9.94 4.59 1.03
N GLU A 124 10.59 4.87 2.16
CA GLU A 124 12.02 4.62 2.34
C GLU A 124 12.29 3.13 2.55
N PHE A 125 13.44 2.66 2.03
CA PHE A 125 13.83 1.26 2.16
C PHE A 125 13.86 0.78 3.62
N ASP A 126 13.19 -0.34 3.88
CA ASP A 126 13.15 -1.01 5.17
C ASP A 126 13.51 -2.49 5.02
N GLU A 127 14.63 -2.90 5.62
CA GLU A 127 15.14 -4.26 5.54
C GLU A 127 14.18 -5.30 6.14
N ALA A 128 13.39 -4.94 7.16
CA ALA A 128 12.48 -5.87 7.79
C ALA A 128 11.28 -6.22 6.88
N PHE A 129 10.77 -5.27 6.12
CA PHE A 129 9.77 -5.52 5.07
C PHE A 129 10.40 -6.23 3.87
N PHE A 130 11.54 -5.71 3.39
CA PHE A 130 12.23 -6.26 2.23
C PHE A 130 12.54 -7.75 2.39
N SER A 131 13.16 -8.15 3.50
CA SER A 131 13.57 -9.54 3.71
C SER A 131 12.38 -10.52 3.71
N ARG A 132 11.22 -10.12 4.24
CA ARG A 132 10.02 -10.95 4.29
C ARG A 132 9.35 -11.07 2.92
N ILE A 133 9.20 -9.95 2.20
CA ILE A 133 8.62 -9.95 0.84
C ILE A 133 9.55 -10.74 -0.10
N ARG A 134 10.87 -10.57 0.00
CA ARG A 134 11.85 -11.36 -0.74
C ARG A 134 11.69 -12.87 -0.49
N THR A 135 11.51 -13.27 0.77
CA THR A 135 11.27 -14.67 1.10
C THR A 135 9.99 -15.19 0.46
N SER A 136 8.94 -14.37 0.44
CA SER A 136 7.65 -14.71 -0.15
C SER A 136 7.71 -14.83 -1.68
N LEU A 137 8.58 -14.09 -2.37
CA LEU A 137 8.82 -14.24 -3.81
C LEU A 137 9.35 -15.64 -4.20
N SER A 138 9.94 -16.36 -3.25
CA SER A 138 10.47 -17.73 -3.46
C SER A 138 9.61 -18.80 -2.77
N HIS A 139 8.39 -18.49 -2.35
CA HIS A 139 7.54 -19.42 -1.64
C HIS A 139 7.09 -20.59 -2.52
N SER A 140 6.87 -21.78 -1.94
CA SER A 140 6.42 -22.96 -2.68
C SER A 140 5.02 -22.80 -3.28
N ASP A 141 4.13 -22.11 -2.57
CA ASP A 141 2.77 -21.84 -3.02
C ASP A 141 2.75 -20.63 -3.98
N LYS A 142 2.08 -20.80 -5.12
CA LYS A 142 2.03 -19.77 -6.16
C LYS A 142 1.26 -18.52 -5.77
N TRP A 143 0.22 -18.65 -4.95
CA TRP A 143 -0.57 -17.49 -4.53
C TRP A 143 0.22 -16.56 -3.62
N VAL A 144 1.13 -17.12 -2.81
CA VAL A 144 2.06 -16.33 -2.00
C VAL A 144 3.09 -15.62 -2.87
N ARG A 145 3.63 -16.31 -3.91
CA ARG A 145 4.58 -15.67 -4.84
C ARG A 145 3.91 -14.55 -5.65
N GLU A 146 2.70 -14.79 -6.16
CA GLU A 146 1.92 -13.79 -6.90
C GLU A 146 1.65 -12.55 -6.02
N ALA A 147 1.18 -12.75 -4.80
CA ALA A 147 0.97 -11.67 -3.83
C ALA A 147 2.27 -10.91 -3.53
N ALA A 148 3.41 -11.60 -3.46
CA ALA A 148 4.71 -10.98 -3.23
C ALA A 148 5.16 -10.12 -4.43
N VAL A 149 4.91 -10.56 -5.66
CA VAL A 149 5.18 -9.74 -6.86
C VAL A 149 4.38 -8.43 -6.79
N TRP A 150 3.08 -8.50 -6.53
CA TRP A 150 2.25 -7.30 -6.41
C TRP A 150 2.61 -6.43 -5.20
N ALA A 151 3.04 -7.05 -4.09
CA ALA A 151 3.51 -6.31 -2.91
C ALA A 151 4.69 -5.37 -3.23
N THR A 152 5.58 -5.76 -4.16
CA THR A 152 6.71 -4.91 -4.57
C THR A 152 6.30 -3.66 -5.35
N ALA A 153 5.11 -3.69 -6.00
CA ALA A 153 4.60 -2.53 -6.74
C ALA A 153 4.17 -1.37 -5.85
N TYR A 154 3.79 -1.65 -4.60
CA TYR A 154 3.39 -0.59 -3.66
C TYR A 154 4.57 0.18 -3.09
N SER A 155 5.72 -0.45 -2.94
CA SER A 155 6.97 0.17 -2.46
C SER A 155 8.10 -0.21 -3.39
N PRO A 156 8.27 0.53 -4.52
CA PRO A 156 9.13 0.14 -5.62
C PRO A 156 10.62 0.36 -5.29
N TRP A 157 11.12 -0.36 -4.29
CA TRP A 157 12.53 -0.27 -3.91
C TRP A 157 13.44 -0.90 -4.97
N PRO A 158 14.54 -0.25 -5.34
CA PRO A 158 15.49 -0.76 -6.34
C PRO A 158 15.94 -2.20 -6.10
N GLN A 159 16.04 -2.60 -4.83
CA GLN A 159 16.48 -3.94 -4.40
C GLN A 159 15.55 -5.07 -4.87
N TYR A 160 14.29 -4.77 -5.22
CA TYR A 160 13.38 -5.76 -5.77
C TYR A 160 13.64 -6.06 -7.25
N ARG A 161 14.26 -5.16 -8.01
CA ARG A 161 14.45 -5.33 -9.46
C ARG A 161 15.07 -6.67 -9.85
N PRO A 162 16.25 -7.10 -9.31
CA PRO A 162 16.84 -8.37 -9.70
C PRO A 162 15.96 -9.58 -9.34
N LEU A 163 15.15 -9.47 -8.27
CA LEU A 163 14.24 -10.53 -7.87
C LEU A 163 13.03 -10.63 -8.81
N LEU A 164 12.50 -9.51 -9.25
CA LEU A 164 11.43 -9.43 -10.25
C LEU A 164 11.90 -9.91 -11.61
N GLU A 165 13.12 -9.57 -12.03
CA GLU A 165 13.73 -10.08 -13.26
C GLU A 165 13.86 -11.59 -13.24
N MET A 166 14.29 -12.15 -12.11
CA MET A 166 14.35 -13.60 -11.90
C MET A 166 12.95 -14.23 -11.96
N ALA A 167 11.95 -13.64 -11.32
CA ALA A 167 10.58 -14.13 -11.34
C ALA A 167 9.99 -14.07 -12.75
N ALA A 168 10.18 -12.96 -13.49
CA ALA A 168 9.70 -12.80 -14.87
C ALA A 168 10.29 -13.83 -15.85
N GLN A 169 11.51 -14.28 -15.61
CA GLN A 169 12.20 -15.23 -16.48
C GLN A 169 11.96 -16.69 -16.09
N ASN A 170 11.85 -16.99 -14.79
CA ASN A 170 12.03 -18.34 -14.29
C ASN A 170 10.88 -18.88 -13.42
N ASP A 171 9.87 -18.07 -13.05
CA ASP A 171 8.76 -18.61 -12.25
C ASP A 171 8.06 -19.73 -13.03
N PRO A 172 7.73 -20.87 -12.41
CA PRO A 172 7.03 -21.96 -13.07
C PRO A 172 5.62 -21.56 -13.55
N ASP A 173 4.97 -20.60 -12.92
CA ASP A 173 3.64 -20.11 -13.29
C ASP A 173 3.74 -18.96 -14.31
N GLU A 174 3.07 -19.10 -15.45
CA GLU A 174 3.10 -18.12 -16.55
C GLU A 174 2.50 -16.77 -16.13
N LYS A 175 1.44 -16.79 -15.31
CA LYS A 175 0.82 -15.58 -14.80
C LYS A 175 1.80 -14.77 -13.96
N ILE A 176 2.54 -15.43 -13.06
CA ILE A 176 3.53 -14.77 -12.20
C ILE A 176 4.66 -14.18 -13.04
N ARG A 177 5.11 -14.87 -14.10
CA ARG A 177 6.10 -14.29 -15.02
C ARG A 177 5.57 -13.01 -15.69
N SER A 178 4.32 -13.03 -16.13
CA SER A 178 3.66 -11.87 -16.73
C SER A 178 3.49 -10.72 -15.75
N ASP A 179 3.03 -11.01 -14.54
CA ASP A 179 2.83 -10.00 -13.48
C ASP A 179 4.17 -9.36 -13.08
N ALA A 180 5.22 -10.16 -12.90
CA ALA A 180 6.55 -9.65 -12.60
C ALA A 180 7.10 -8.74 -13.71
N ALA A 181 6.87 -9.10 -14.99
CA ALA A 181 7.24 -8.26 -16.12
C ALA A 181 6.44 -6.94 -16.14
N ALA A 182 5.16 -6.97 -15.79
CA ALA A 182 4.32 -5.78 -15.69
C ALA A 182 4.79 -4.84 -14.57
N VAL A 183 5.12 -5.38 -13.39
CA VAL A 183 5.68 -4.59 -12.28
C VAL A 183 7.03 -3.97 -12.67
N LEU A 184 7.90 -4.72 -13.34
CA LEU A 184 9.18 -4.18 -13.86
C LEU A 184 8.97 -3.05 -14.85
N ALA A 185 7.95 -3.13 -15.71
CA ALA A 185 7.61 -2.05 -16.63
C ALA A 185 7.18 -0.79 -15.86
N GLY A 186 6.44 -0.94 -14.76
CA GLY A 186 6.13 0.16 -13.82
C GLY A 186 7.39 0.79 -13.23
N PHE A 187 8.31 -0.03 -12.72
CA PHE A 187 9.61 0.45 -12.19
C PHE A 187 10.39 1.27 -13.22
N ASN A 188 10.38 0.84 -14.50
CA ASN A 188 11.06 1.57 -15.56
C ASN A 188 10.38 2.92 -15.85
N SER A 189 9.04 2.99 -15.81
CA SER A 189 8.30 4.24 -16.05
C SER A 189 8.48 5.25 -14.92
N GLU A 190 8.72 4.79 -13.70
CA GLU A 190 8.98 5.63 -12.52
C GLU A 190 10.47 5.97 -12.33
N GLY A 191 11.35 5.46 -13.20
CA GLY A 191 12.78 5.71 -13.12
C GLY A 191 13.48 4.99 -11.95
N VAL A 192 12.88 3.90 -11.44
CA VAL A 192 13.48 3.07 -10.40
C VAL A 192 14.60 2.24 -11.02
N GLU A 193 15.83 2.72 -10.91
CA GLU A 193 17.01 1.98 -11.38
C GLU A 193 17.42 0.89 -10.37
N GLY A 194 18.16 -0.12 -10.83
CA GLY A 194 18.64 -1.19 -9.95
C GLY A 194 19.70 -0.68 -8.95
N PRO A 195 20.02 -1.45 -7.90
CA PRO A 195 21.05 -1.11 -6.93
C PRO A 195 22.44 -1.08 -7.53
#